data_8d132a2d2912bc09c863b0a3bfe1ec38
#
_entry.id   8d132a2d2912bc09c863b0a3bfe1ec38
#
_cell.length_a   1.000
_cell.length_b   1.000
_cell.length_c   1.000
_cell.angle_alpha   90.00
_cell.angle_beta   90.00
_cell.angle_gamma   90.00
#
_symmetry.space_group_name_H-M   'P 1'
#
loop_
_entity.id
_entity.type
_entity.pdbx_description
1 polymer ?
#
loop_
_entity_poly.entity_id
_entity_poly.type
_entity_poly.pdbx_seq_one_letter_code
_entity_poly.pdbx_strand_id
1 'polypeptide(L)'
;MTLLGMTSVVAAQERVVELTNPEESCTSIAAGRKATVDGSVITSATCDGTSRTWMEMVPAQDWPDTAKVDIYWDIRHTESKNDRLGVILKGSVPQVAHTHAFLSTGYPCMNEKQLAMGETTIVGRKELVNPKGMFHIEDLQALALQRCSTAREAVQLMGALAEKYGYCDGGECLTVADKHELWFFEITGAGPDDPSALWVAQRIPDDHVTVSANTPRISTVDFDDRERFLTSTGLREKARRLGYWDGKEPFKFWKVINGAENKPYTIRDFFVLNTMAPSLKLTMDMDELPLSVKPDRPVALTDVTRLLRETYEGTEYDMTKDMMVTETLKDENGAERDTTYKSPLAQNWMTKDMLNFLNAQRPQDKPIQKQRTISVVWCAYSFVAQCRDWLPDAVGGVCWWSEDNPGESPRVPLFAGQTDVPESFKVCGHKHYRPDAALWTYRRTNRLAQVSWGHGRQLIEPAVLSFEQKGADELPLVEQKAVALLKEGKEQEAKAYLTRYSFDFIYATLRCWQEMEAELWHKFGRGF
;
A
#
# COMPACT_ATOMS: atom_id res chain seq x y z
N MET A 1 36.95 -37.20 -31.81
CA MET A 1 35.56 -36.78 -32.07
C MET A 1 34.96 -36.37 -30.75
N THR A 2 35.15 -35.28 -30.33
CA THR A 2 34.60 -33.94 -30.38
C THR A 2 33.50 -33.79 -29.32
N LEU A 3 33.92 -33.32 -28.16
CA LEU A 3 33.04 -32.69 -27.14
C LEU A 3 32.72 -31.26 -27.62
N LEU A 4 31.56 -31.07 -28.21
CA LEU A 4 31.02 -29.75 -28.51
C LEU A 4 29.49 -29.89 -28.53
N GLY A 5 28.83 -29.52 -27.43
CA GLY A 5 27.36 -29.53 -27.40
C GLY A 5 26.67 -29.30 -26.04
N MET A 6 27.39 -28.80 -25.02
CA MET A 6 26.74 -28.60 -23.69
C MET A 6 26.82 -27.18 -23.11
N THR A 7 27.26 -26.18 -23.87
CA THR A 7 27.40 -24.80 -23.31
C THR A 7 26.30 -23.83 -23.68
N SER A 8 25.30 -24.23 -24.50
CA SER A 8 24.23 -23.30 -24.91
C SER A 8 22.93 -23.39 -24.14
N VAL A 9 22.75 -24.39 -23.29
CA VAL A 9 21.48 -24.57 -22.52
C VAL A 9 21.49 -23.83 -21.17
N VAL A 10 22.67 -23.64 -20.57
CA VAL A 10 22.80 -22.96 -19.26
C VAL A 10 22.58 -21.45 -19.36
N ALA A 11 23.01 -20.82 -20.47
CA ALA A 11 22.82 -19.37 -20.64
C ALA A 11 21.37 -18.91 -20.90
N ALA A 12 20.49 -19.82 -21.31
CA ALA A 12 19.08 -19.51 -21.52
C ALA A 12 18.25 -19.55 -20.21
N GLN A 13 18.70 -20.34 -19.22
CA GLN A 13 18.01 -20.49 -17.95
C GLN A 13 18.27 -19.31 -16.98
N GLU A 14 19.45 -18.69 -17.03
CA GLU A 14 19.75 -17.50 -16.20
C GLU A 14 18.98 -16.24 -16.64
N ARG A 15 18.62 -16.11 -17.91
CA ARG A 15 17.84 -14.96 -18.40
C ARG A 15 16.37 -14.97 -18.01
N VAL A 16 15.79 -16.12 -17.69
CA VAL A 16 14.38 -16.24 -17.30
C VAL A 16 14.17 -15.85 -15.83
N VAL A 17 15.20 -15.95 -15.00
CA VAL A 17 15.13 -15.62 -13.55
C VAL A 17 15.16 -14.12 -13.29
N GLU A 18 15.80 -13.31 -14.15
CA GLU A 18 15.81 -11.85 -14.03
C GLU A 18 14.47 -11.15 -14.37
N LEU A 19 13.52 -11.86 -14.98
CA LEU A 19 12.22 -11.30 -15.38
C LEU A 19 11.17 -11.30 -14.25
N THR A 20 11.46 -11.85 -13.07
CA THR A 20 10.44 -12.19 -12.07
C THR A 20 10.63 -11.55 -10.71
N ASN A 21 11.51 -10.56 -10.53
CA ASN A 21 11.60 -9.85 -9.26
C ASN A 21 11.12 -8.39 -9.44
N PRO A 22 9.81 -8.12 -9.29
CA PRO A 22 9.34 -6.74 -9.20
C PRO A 22 9.97 -6.13 -7.94
N GLU A 23 10.56 -4.95 -8.09
CA GLU A 23 11.07 -4.17 -6.95
C GLU A 23 9.92 -4.00 -5.95
N GLU A 24 10.09 -4.52 -4.74
CA GLU A 24 9.15 -4.28 -3.65
C GLU A 24 9.08 -2.77 -3.41
N SER A 25 7.87 -2.23 -3.48
CA SER A 25 7.65 -0.80 -3.33
C SER A 25 6.19 -0.55 -2.98
N CYS A 26 5.91 0.52 -2.27
CA CYS A 26 4.58 0.81 -1.77
C CYS A 26 4.28 2.31 -1.90
N THR A 27 3.01 2.71 -1.78
CA THR A 27 2.61 4.11 -1.69
C THR A 27 1.53 4.24 -0.63
N SER A 28 1.74 5.10 0.34
CA SER A 28 0.76 5.45 1.37
C SER A 28 0.36 6.91 1.23
N ILE A 29 -0.94 7.19 1.22
CA ILE A 29 -1.52 8.53 1.21
C ILE A 29 -2.40 8.66 2.45
N ALA A 30 -2.22 9.73 3.24
CA ALA A 30 -2.97 9.91 4.46
C ALA A 30 -3.43 11.36 4.63
N ALA A 31 -4.57 11.56 5.32
CA ALA A 31 -5.17 12.86 5.54
C ALA A 31 -5.72 13.00 6.97
N GLY A 32 -5.44 14.13 7.61
CA GLY A 32 -5.96 14.47 8.92
C GLY A 32 -7.44 14.88 8.87
N ARG A 33 -8.14 14.77 10.00
CA ARG A 33 -9.61 14.94 10.10
C ARG A 33 -10.18 16.28 9.63
N LYS A 34 -9.38 17.35 9.66
CA LYS A 34 -9.78 18.68 9.17
C LYS A 34 -9.40 18.91 7.70
N ALA A 35 -8.62 17.99 7.11
CA ALA A 35 -8.31 18.00 5.69
C ALA A 35 -9.37 17.26 4.87
N THR A 36 -10.16 16.39 5.49
CA THR A 36 -11.17 15.56 4.80
C THR A 36 -12.55 16.23 4.74
N VAL A 37 -13.36 15.82 3.77
CA VAL A 37 -14.72 16.35 3.55
C VAL A 37 -15.66 15.99 4.71
N ASP A 38 -15.52 14.77 5.24
CA ASP A 38 -16.43 14.20 6.24
C ASP A 38 -15.89 14.26 7.68
N GLY A 39 -14.66 14.70 7.88
CA GLY A 39 -14.02 14.75 9.18
C GLY A 39 -13.34 13.44 9.61
N SER A 40 -13.28 12.43 8.75
CA SER A 40 -12.53 11.20 9.02
C SER A 40 -11.02 11.44 8.97
N VAL A 41 -10.26 10.65 9.74
CA VAL A 41 -8.83 10.48 9.49
C VAL A 41 -8.66 9.34 8.49
N ILE A 42 -7.86 9.55 7.46
CA ILE A 42 -7.63 8.58 6.40
C ILE A 42 -6.16 8.15 6.40
N THR A 43 -5.91 6.85 6.28
CA THR A 43 -4.61 6.29 5.90
C THR A 43 -4.81 5.24 4.81
N SER A 44 -3.78 5.00 4.01
CA SER A 44 -3.85 4.03 2.90
C SER A 44 -2.50 3.38 2.65
N ALA A 45 -2.48 2.28 1.91
CA ALA A 45 -1.27 1.74 1.32
C ALA A 45 -1.56 0.93 0.06
N THR A 46 -0.61 0.91 -0.87
CA THR A 46 -0.42 -0.17 -1.83
C THR A 46 0.68 -1.10 -1.30
N CYS A 47 0.55 -2.39 -1.49
CA CYS A 47 1.57 -3.38 -1.19
C CYS A 47 2.07 -3.94 -2.54
N ASP A 48 3.15 -3.35 -3.04
CA ASP A 48 3.65 -3.66 -4.39
C ASP A 48 4.79 -4.67 -4.28
N GLY A 49 4.50 -5.94 -4.60
CA GLY A 49 5.48 -7.02 -4.49
C GLY A 49 4.86 -8.40 -4.35
N THR A 50 5.59 -9.32 -3.74
CA THR A 50 5.21 -10.73 -3.56
C THR A 50 4.66 -11.04 -2.16
N SER A 51 4.23 -10.02 -1.43
CA SER A 51 3.66 -10.21 -0.09
C SER A 51 2.34 -10.98 -0.14
N ARG A 52 2.04 -11.67 0.96
CA ARG A 52 0.80 -12.45 1.06
C ARG A 52 -0.44 -11.58 0.88
N THR A 53 -1.43 -12.11 0.19
CA THR A 53 -2.77 -11.52 0.09
C THR A 53 -3.79 -12.24 0.98
N TRP A 54 -3.45 -13.44 1.52
CA TRP A 54 -4.34 -14.06 2.49
C TRP A 54 -4.47 -13.19 3.74
N MET A 55 -5.69 -13.09 4.23
CA MET A 55 -6.01 -12.30 5.42
C MET A 55 -6.89 -13.09 6.39
N GLU A 56 -6.98 -12.60 7.61
CA GLU A 56 -7.91 -13.10 8.62
C GLU A 56 -8.32 -12.00 9.59
N MET A 57 -9.52 -12.11 10.14
CA MET A 57 -9.91 -11.36 11.32
C MET A 57 -9.41 -12.10 12.56
N VAL A 58 -8.37 -11.57 13.20
CA VAL A 58 -7.88 -12.08 14.49
C VAL A 58 -8.83 -11.58 15.58
N PRO A 59 -9.46 -12.47 16.36
CA PRO A 59 -10.43 -12.04 17.38
C PRO A 59 -9.74 -11.36 18.59
N ALA A 60 -10.50 -10.51 19.28
CA ALA A 60 -10.11 -10.04 20.61
C ALA A 60 -10.04 -11.22 21.59
N GLN A 61 -9.07 -11.18 22.50
CA GLN A 61 -8.87 -12.29 23.44
C GLN A 61 -8.29 -11.82 24.77
N ASP A 62 -8.75 -12.44 25.85
CA ASP A 62 -8.17 -12.31 27.19
C ASP A 62 -7.07 -13.35 27.40
N TRP A 63 -5.99 -12.93 28.03
CA TRP A 63 -4.78 -13.74 28.21
C TRP A 63 -4.38 -13.81 29.68
N PRO A 64 -3.88 -14.94 30.16
CA PRO A 64 -3.28 -15.03 31.50
C PRO A 64 -1.98 -14.22 31.57
N ASP A 65 -1.59 -13.79 32.77
CA ASP A 65 -0.36 -12.99 33.01
C ASP A 65 0.93 -13.66 32.55
N THR A 66 0.92 -14.98 32.38
CA THR A 66 2.08 -15.77 31.89
C THR A 66 2.12 -15.90 30.37
N ALA A 67 1.12 -15.38 29.67
CA ALA A 67 1.04 -15.50 28.20
C ALA A 67 2.19 -14.79 27.51
N LYS A 68 2.62 -15.39 26.41
CA LYS A 68 3.61 -14.83 25.49
C LYS A 68 3.09 -14.91 24.07
N VAL A 69 3.57 -14.02 23.22
CA VAL A 69 3.36 -14.07 21.77
C VAL A 69 4.69 -14.36 21.09
N ASP A 70 4.68 -15.34 20.21
CA ASP A 70 5.84 -15.71 19.41
C ASP A 70 5.98 -14.78 18.20
N ILE A 71 7.21 -14.40 17.89
CA ILE A 71 7.58 -13.53 16.79
C ILE A 71 8.24 -14.37 15.70
N TYR A 72 7.71 -14.26 14.49
CA TYR A 72 8.13 -15.07 13.36
C TYR A 72 8.53 -14.20 12.18
N TRP A 73 9.69 -14.48 11.57
CA TRP A 73 10.09 -13.89 10.29
C TRP A 73 9.44 -14.61 9.11
N ASP A 74 9.30 -13.89 8.01
CA ASP A 74 8.78 -14.35 6.71
C ASP A 74 7.32 -14.81 6.70
N ILE A 75 6.54 -14.49 7.73
CA ILE A 75 5.10 -14.80 7.73
C ILE A 75 4.35 -14.06 6.61
N ARG A 76 4.85 -12.91 6.18
CA ARG A 76 4.30 -12.11 5.06
C ARG A 76 4.46 -12.77 3.68
N HIS A 77 5.23 -13.85 3.58
CA HIS A 77 5.45 -14.59 2.34
C HIS A 77 4.80 -15.97 2.32
N THR A 78 3.90 -16.26 3.28
CA THR A 78 3.18 -17.53 3.35
C THR A 78 1.94 -17.55 2.45
N GLU A 79 1.54 -18.75 2.00
CA GLU A 79 0.38 -18.94 1.11
C GLU A 79 -0.97 -18.98 1.86
N SER A 80 -0.94 -19.28 3.16
CA SER A 80 -2.11 -19.32 4.04
C SER A 80 -1.69 -19.24 5.50
N LYS A 81 -2.65 -19.07 6.40
CA LYS A 81 -2.45 -19.08 7.86
C LYS A 81 -1.66 -20.30 8.38
N ASN A 82 -1.86 -21.46 7.75
CA ASN A 82 -1.25 -22.72 8.19
C ASN A 82 0.08 -23.03 7.47
N ASP A 83 0.44 -22.25 6.47
CA ASP A 83 1.74 -22.37 5.82
C ASP A 83 2.84 -21.84 6.76
N ARG A 84 3.91 -22.63 6.88
CA ARG A 84 5.09 -22.30 7.68
C ARG A 84 6.39 -22.46 6.89
N LEU A 85 6.30 -22.61 5.57
CA LEU A 85 7.47 -22.77 4.74
C LEU A 85 8.31 -21.49 4.73
N GLY A 86 9.53 -21.59 5.22
CA GLY A 86 10.47 -20.46 5.34
C GLY A 86 10.28 -19.64 6.63
N VAL A 87 9.21 -19.85 7.40
CA VAL A 87 8.94 -19.09 8.62
C VAL A 87 9.91 -19.46 9.73
N ILE A 88 10.54 -18.46 10.37
CA ILE A 88 11.57 -18.62 11.40
C ILE A 88 11.09 -18.01 12.71
N LEU A 89 11.06 -18.81 13.80
CA LEU A 89 10.81 -18.30 15.15
C LEU A 89 12.02 -17.48 15.63
N LYS A 90 11.83 -16.21 15.93
CA LYS A 90 12.87 -15.28 16.42
C LYS A 90 12.91 -15.19 17.94
N GLY A 91 11.81 -15.44 18.59
CA GLY A 91 11.66 -15.34 20.02
C GLY A 91 10.23 -15.11 20.45
N SER A 92 10.03 -14.72 21.69
CA SER A 92 8.72 -14.39 22.21
C SER A 92 8.76 -13.19 23.15
N VAL A 93 7.68 -12.42 23.20
CA VAL A 93 7.51 -11.29 24.10
C VAL A 93 6.29 -11.51 25.00
N PRO A 94 6.21 -10.91 26.20
CA PRO A 94 5.03 -10.98 27.05
C PRO A 94 3.77 -10.47 26.32
N GLN A 95 2.65 -11.17 26.50
CA GLN A 95 1.36 -10.71 26.00
C GLN A 95 0.70 -9.79 27.03
N VAL A 96 -0.19 -8.91 26.57
CA VAL A 96 -1.03 -8.09 27.45
C VAL A 96 -2.26 -8.88 27.90
N ALA A 97 -2.91 -8.45 29.00
CA ALA A 97 -4.07 -9.16 29.55
C ALA A 97 -5.27 -9.22 28.58
N HIS A 98 -5.41 -8.23 27.72
CA HIS A 98 -6.46 -8.18 26.69
C HIS A 98 -5.88 -7.70 25.36
N THR A 99 -6.19 -8.40 24.26
CA THR A 99 -5.83 -8.00 22.89
C THR A 99 -7.07 -7.64 22.10
N HIS A 100 -6.97 -6.56 21.29
CA HIS A 100 -8.04 -6.14 20.38
C HIS A 100 -8.12 -7.06 19.14
N ALA A 101 -9.33 -7.17 18.59
CA ALA A 101 -9.52 -7.78 17.28
C ALA A 101 -8.91 -6.88 16.18
N PHE A 102 -8.29 -7.51 15.17
CA PHE A 102 -7.70 -6.75 14.06
C PHE A 102 -7.69 -7.55 12.75
N LEU A 103 -7.59 -6.83 11.64
CA LEU A 103 -7.41 -7.38 10.30
C LEU A 103 -5.93 -7.67 10.06
N SER A 104 -5.57 -8.95 10.05
CA SER A 104 -4.23 -9.45 9.78
C SER A 104 -4.06 -9.68 8.28
N THR A 105 -3.15 -8.93 7.68
CA THR A 105 -2.76 -8.98 6.26
C THR A 105 -1.25 -9.11 6.15
N GLY A 106 -0.67 -9.00 4.97
CA GLY A 106 0.78 -8.96 4.79
C GLY A 106 1.44 -7.96 5.73
N TYR A 107 0.90 -6.74 5.72
CA TYR A 107 1.16 -5.68 6.72
C TYR A 107 -0.18 -5.38 7.40
N PRO A 108 -0.39 -5.79 8.66
CA PRO A 108 -1.66 -5.62 9.37
C PRO A 108 -2.12 -4.17 9.40
N CYS A 109 -3.40 -3.90 9.08
CA CYS A 109 -3.80 -2.55 8.71
C CYS A 109 -4.82 -1.85 9.61
N MET A 110 -5.71 -2.55 10.33
CA MET A 110 -6.74 -1.90 11.14
C MET A 110 -7.24 -2.81 12.28
N ASN A 111 -7.53 -2.22 13.44
CA ASN A 111 -8.15 -2.92 14.57
C ASN A 111 -9.56 -2.45 14.89
N GLU A 112 -10.23 -3.14 15.83
CA GLU A 112 -11.60 -2.83 16.27
C GLU A 112 -11.78 -1.47 16.99
N LYS A 113 -10.68 -0.77 17.34
CA LYS A 113 -10.67 0.57 17.93
C LYS A 113 -10.49 1.69 16.90
N GLN A 114 -10.47 1.33 15.61
CA GLN A 114 -10.21 2.24 14.50
C GLN A 114 -8.76 2.79 14.51
N LEU A 115 -7.80 2.05 15.08
CA LEU A 115 -6.40 2.29 14.83
C LEU A 115 -6.05 1.66 13.49
N ALA A 116 -5.50 2.45 12.57
CA ALA A 116 -5.16 1.99 11.21
C ALA A 116 -3.74 2.41 10.83
N MET A 117 -3.08 1.60 10.00
CA MET A 117 -1.69 1.81 9.58
C MET A 117 -1.51 1.51 8.10
N GLY A 118 -0.98 2.49 7.35
CA GLY A 118 -0.45 2.29 6.01
C GLY A 118 1.07 2.11 6.08
N GLU A 119 1.62 1.18 5.32
CA GLU A 119 3.03 0.85 5.33
C GLU A 119 3.69 1.15 3.98
N THR A 120 4.96 1.55 4.01
CA THR A 120 5.86 1.63 2.86
C THR A 120 7.30 1.34 3.30
N THR A 121 7.96 0.39 2.66
CA THR A 121 9.41 0.21 2.81
C THR A 121 10.13 1.45 2.29
N ILE A 122 11.07 2.00 3.05
CA ILE A 122 11.88 3.14 2.65
C ILE A 122 13.33 2.73 2.39
N VAL A 123 13.88 3.23 1.28
CA VAL A 123 15.28 2.98 0.96
C VAL A 123 16.18 3.64 2.00
N GLY A 124 17.16 2.91 2.50
CA GLY A 124 18.07 3.39 3.53
C GLY A 124 19.46 2.76 3.42
N ARG A 125 20.32 3.18 4.34
CA ARG A 125 21.69 2.66 4.49
C ARG A 125 21.63 1.20 4.93
N LYS A 126 22.17 0.29 4.11
CA LYS A 126 22.24 -1.15 4.41
C LYS A 126 23.02 -1.44 5.71
N GLU A 127 23.96 -0.57 6.05
CA GLU A 127 24.78 -0.66 7.26
C GLU A 127 23.98 -0.45 8.55
N LEU A 128 22.78 0.10 8.46
CA LEU A 128 21.90 0.27 9.62
C LEU A 128 21.17 -1.02 9.98
N VAL A 129 20.98 -1.95 9.05
CA VAL A 129 20.31 -3.23 9.31
C VAL A 129 21.13 -4.10 10.25
N ASN A 130 20.49 -4.62 11.31
CA ASN A 130 21.11 -5.52 12.26
C ASN A 130 20.35 -6.84 12.36
N PRO A 131 20.91 -7.97 11.85
CA PRO A 131 20.21 -9.25 11.82
C PRO A 131 19.97 -9.89 13.20
N LYS A 132 20.56 -9.30 14.27
CA LYS A 132 20.32 -9.73 15.67
C LYS A 132 19.03 -9.14 16.24
N GLY A 133 18.42 -8.16 15.59
CA GLY A 133 17.11 -7.64 15.98
C GLY A 133 16.04 -8.72 15.95
N MET A 134 14.98 -8.53 16.71
CA MET A 134 13.86 -9.48 16.78
C MET A 134 12.76 -9.17 15.76
N PHE A 135 12.44 -7.88 15.54
CA PHE A 135 11.25 -7.44 14.83
C PHE A 135 11.53 -7.04 13.39
N HIS A 136 10.63 -7.44 12.49
CA HIS A 136 10.27 -6.74 11.27
C HIS A 136 9.11 -5.78 11.53
N ILE A 137 8.79 -4.93 10.55
CA ILE A 137 7.76 -3.90 10.73
C ILE A 137 6.36 -4.51 10.91
N GLU A 138 6.02 -5.58 10.19
CA GLU A 138 4.73 -6.25 10.29
C GLU A 138 4.47 -6.85 11.67
N ASP A 139 5.51 -7.29 12.38
CA ASP A 139 5.40 -7.77 13.76
C ASP A 139 5.04 -6.61 14.71
N LEU A 140 5.71 -5.47 14.54
CA LEU A 140 5.43 -4.26 15.34
C LEU A 140 4.01 -3.75 15.08
N GLN A 141 3.56 -3.75 13.80
CA GLN A 141 2.17 -3.40 13.46
C GLN A 141 1.16 -4.34 14.11
N ALA A 142 1.38 -5.65 14.03
CA ALA A 142 0.50 -6.64 14.64
C ALA A 142 0.38 -6.44 16.16
N LEU A 143 1.52 -6.22 16.86
CA LEU A 143 1.53 -5.98 18.29
C LEU A 143 0.86 -4.66 18.67
N ALA A 144 1.06 -3.61 17.89
CA ALA A 144 0.42 -2.32 18.12
C ALA A 144 -1.10 -2.39 17.91
N LEU A 145 -1.57 -3.05 16.85
CA LEU A 145 -3.01 -3.26 16.60
C LEU A 145 -3.66 -4.12 17.68
N GLN A 146 -2.96 -5.12 18.21
CA GLN A 146 -3.45 -5.92 19.33
C GLN A 146 -3.59 -5.14 20.64
N ARG A 147 -2.75 -4.12 20.87
CA ARG A 147 -2.51 -3.56 22.22
C ARG A 147 -2.90 -2.10 22.39
N CYS A 148 -3.05 -1.35 21.29
CA CYS A 148 -3.25 0.09 21.32
C CYS A 148 -4.63 0.48 20.77
N SER A 149 -5.15 1.58 21.27
CA SER A 149 -6.41 2.18 20.82
C SER A 149 -6.19 3.51 20.10
N THR A 150 -5.00 4.11 20.22
CA THR A 150 -4.67 5.39 19.61
C THR A 150 -3.37 5.33 18.81
N ALA A 151 -3.23 6.22 17.83
CA ALA A 151 -2.05 6.33 16.98
C ALA A 151 -0.79 6.66 17.80
N ARG A 152 -0.90 7.55 18.80
CA ARG A 152 0.20 7.93 19.68
C ARG A 152 0.70 6.74 20.53
N GLU A 153 -0.21 5.97 21.12
CA GLU A 153 0.13 4.75 21.87
C GLU A 153 0.85 3.74 20.96
N ALA A 154 0.35 3.55 19.74
CA ALA A 154 0.93 2.63 18.78
C ALA A 154 2.36 3.00 18.41
N VAL A 155 2.62 4.26 18.07
CA VAL A 155 3.97 4.78 17.76
C VAL A 155 4.92 4.57 18.94
N GLN A 156 4.47 4.90 20.15
CA GLN A 156 5.29 4.73 21.37
C GLN A 156 5.58 3.26 21.65
N LEU A 157 4.59 2.38 21.50
CA LEU A 157 4.76 0.94 21.71
C LEU A 157 5.72 0.33 20.70
N MET A 158 5.55 0.61 19.42
CA MET A 158 6.41 0.10 18.35
C MET A 158 7.86 0.53 18.56
N GLY A 159 8.09 1.81 18.83
CA GLY A 159 9.43 2.34 19.14
C GLY A 159 10.06 1.67 20.36
N ALA A 160 9.32 1.56 21.47
CA ALA A 160 9.81 0.93 22.70
C ALA A 160 10.12 -0.56 22.53
N LEU A 161 9.31 -1.29 21.76
CA LEU A 161 9.57 -2.72 21.46
C LEU A 161 10.82 -2.87 20.60
N ALA A 162 10.97 -2.07 19.54
CA ALA A 162 12.14 -2.08 18.67
C ALA A 162 13.43 -1.72 19.44
N GLU A 163 13.38 -0.72 20.34
CA GLU A 163 14.52 -0.39 21.18
C GLU A 163 14.89 -1.50 22.17
N LYS A 164 13.90 -2.20 22.74
CA LYS A 164 14.11 -3.20 23.78
C LYS A 164 14.54 -4.56 23.24
N TYR A 165 13.93 -5.01 22.14
CA TYR A 165 14.12 -6.37 21.63
C TYR A 165 14.88 -6.42 20.31
N GLY A 166 15.12 -5.25 19.70
CA GLY A 166 15.85 -5.10 18.46
C GLY A 166 14.96 -5.07 17.21
N TYR A 167 15.49 -4.43 16.19
CA TYR A 167 14.87 -4.24 14.87
C TYR A 167 15.84 -4.71 13.78
N CYS A 168 15.36 -5.55 12.88
CA CYS A 168 16.21 -6.23 11.89
C CYS A 168 15.77 -6.02 10.44
N ASP A 169 14.70 -5.25 10.25
CA ASP A 169 14.23 -4.90 8.93
C ASP A 169 15.06 -3.76 8.31
N GLY A 170 14.81 -3.46 7.03
CA GLY A 170 15.31 -2.27 6.36
C GLY A 170 14.72 -0.99 6.94
N GLY A 171 14.76 0.10 6.18
CA GLY A 171 14.02 1.30 6.55
C GLY A 171 12.53 1.12 6.25
N GLU A 172 11.67 1.52 7.19
CA GLU A 172 10.22 1.43 7.06
C GLU A 172 9.53 2.72 7.47
N CYS A 173 8.41 3.01 6.82
CA CYS A 173 7.55 4.13 7.14
C CYS A 173 6.11 3.65 7.35
N LEU A 174 5.49 4.12 8.44
CA LEU A 174 4.07 3.93 8.69
C LEU A 174 3.34 5.28 8.76
N THR A 175 2.19 5.36 8.10
CA THR A 175 1.18 6.38 8.36
C THR A 175 0.18 5.79 9.37
N VAL A 176 0.28 6.22 10.62
CA VAL A 176 -0.49 5.67 11.74
C VAL A 176 -1.63 6.62 12.07
N ALA A 177 -2.86 6.13 11.92
CA ALA A 177 -4.09 6.91 12.08
C ALA A 177 -4.99 6.32 13.17
N ASP A 178 -5.62 7.19 13.93
CA ASP A 178 -6.80 6.88 14.72
C ASP A 178 -7.93 7.87 14.40
N LYS A 179 -8.98 7.91 15.20
CA LYS A 179 -10.13 8.82 14.99
C LYS A 179 -9.77 10.32 15.11
N HIS A 180 -8.60 10.64 15.65
CA HIS A 180 -8.25 12.01 16.06
C HIS A 180 -6.90 12.48 15.56
N GLU A 181 -5.91 11.59 15.47
CA GLU A 181 -4.53 11.93 15.12
C GLU A 181 -4.03 11.12 13.92
N LEU A 182 -3.11 11.72 13.18
CA LEU A 182 -2.33 11.09 12.12
C LEU A 182 -0.85 11.31 12.42
N TRP A 183 -0.08 10.22 12.43
CA TRP A 183 1.36 10.20 12.64
C TRP A 183 2.09 9.63 11.44
N PHE A 184 3.24 10.20 11.14
CA PHE A 184 4.20 9.72 10.16
C PHE A 184 5.38 9.14 10.93
N PHE A 185 5.59 7.83 10.88
CA PHE A 185 6.57 7.10 11.67
C PHE A 185 7.59 6.45 10.76
N GLU A 186 8.87 6.83 10.91
CA GLU A 186 9.99 6.23 10.19
C GLU A 186 10.92 5.52 11.16
N ILE A 187 11.35 4.30 10.80
CA ILE A 187 12.20 3.44 11.60
C ILE A 187 13.25 2.74 10.74
N THR A 188 14.42 2.50 11.32
CA THR A 188 15.50 1.70 10.75
C THR A 188 16.33 1.06 11.87
N GLY A 189 17.20 0.12 11.56
CA GLY A 189 18.17 -0.40 12.52
C GLY A 189 19.14 0.66 13.02
N ALA A 190 19.86 0.37 14.08
CA ALA A 190 20.86 1.26 14.69
C ALA A 190 22.32 0.88 14.37
N GLY A 191 22.52 0.01 13.37
CA GLY A 191 23.83 -0.42 12.89
C GLY A 191 24.31 -1.74 13.49
N PRO A 192 25.47 -2.23 13.04
CA PRO A 192 25.93 -3.60 13.32
C PRO A 192 26.24 -3.87 14.80
N ASP A 193 26.59 -2.83 15.55
CA ASP A 193 26.98 -2.95 16.96
C ASP A 193 25.80 -2.69 17.92
N ASP A 194 24.67 -2.23 17.43
CA ASP A 194 23.50 -1.89 18.23
C ASP A 194 22.24 -2.53 17.59
N PRO A 195 21.69 -3.60 18.17
CA PRO A 195 20.51 -4.28 17.60
C PRO A 195 19.20 -3.49 17.77
N SER A 196 19.22 -2.34 18.49
CA SER A 196 18.04 -1.50 18.68
C SER A 196 17.62 -0.79 17.37
N ALA A 197 16.82 0.24 17.48
CA ALA A 197 16.34 1.03 16.35
C ALA A 197 16.69 2.50 16.45
N LEU A 198 16.76 3.17 15.29
CA LEU A 198 16.64 4.61 15.13
C LEU A 198 15.26 4.89 14.55
N TRP A 199 14.46 5.69 15.23
CA TRP A 199 13.13 6.05 14.76
C TRP A 199 12.74 7.47 15.14
N VAL A 200 11.91 8.06 14.29
CA VAL A 200 11.23 9.33 14.52
C VAL A 200 9.79 9.20 14.09
N ALA A 201 8.89 9.73 14.89
CA ALA A 201 7.52 9.94 14.48
C ALA A 201 7.20 11.43 14.52
N GLN A 202 6.54 11.92 13.48
CA GLN A 202 6.05 13.29 13.39
C GLN A 202 4.53 13.30 13.26
N ARG A 203 3.85 13.99 14.18
CA ARG A 203 2.42 14.21 14.08
C ARG A 203 2.11 15.11 12.89
N ILE A 204 1.20 14.66 12.03
CA ILE A 204 0.71 15.44 10.90
C ILE A 204 -0.38 16.41 11.40
N PRO A 205 -0.34 17.70 11.01
CA PRO A 205 -1.42 18.63 11.35
C PRO A 205 -2.79 18.12 10.89
N ASP A 206 -3.82 18.35 11.69
CA ASP A 206 -5.18 17.85 11.41
C ASP A 206 -5.72 18.29 10.04
N ASP A 207 -5.31 19.45 9.52
CA ASP A 207 -5.74 20.03 8.26
C ASP A 207 -4.78 19.76 7.08
N HIS A 208 -3.90 18.75 7.23
CA HIS A 208 -2.91 18.40 6.22
C HIS A 208 -3.13 16.99 5.63
N VAL A 209 -2.58 16.80 4.44
CA VAL A 209 -2.36 15.51 3.78
C VAL A 209 -0.87 15.22 3.72
N THR A 210 -0.52 13.92 3.71
CA THR A 210 0.85 13.44 3.59
C THR A 210 0.92 12.23 2.68
N VAL A 211 2.13 11.91 2.22
CA VAL A 211 2.40 10.74 1.36
C VAL A 211 3.74 10.13 1.71
N SER A 212 3.85 8.82 1.62
CA SER A 212 5.10 8.06 1.66
C SER A 212 5.21 7.17 0.43
N ALA A 213 6.36 7.20 -0.22
CA ALA A 213 6.60 6.45 -1.46
C ALA A 213 8.05 5.96 -1.56
N ASN A 214 8.46 5.12 -0.60
CA ASN A 214 9.75 4.42 -0.54
C ASN A 214 10.99 5.30 -0.34
N THR A 215 10.82 6.49 0.21
CA THR A 215 11.94 7.34 0.63
C THR A 215 11.70 7.90 2.03
N PRO A 216 12.73 8.04 2.87
CA PRO A 216 12.58 8.72 4.16
C PRO A 216 12.30 10.20 3.92
N ARG A 217 11.32 10.75 4.64
CA ARG A 217 10.79 12.09 4.42
C ARG A 217 10.92 13.03 5.61
N ILE A 218 11.02 12.49 6.86
CA ILE A 218 11.10 13.34 8.05
C ILE A 218 12.39 14.16 7.99
N SER A 219 12.20 15.48 7.83
CA SER A 219 13.30 16.43 7.75
C SER A 219 13.71 16.90 9.16
N THR A 220 13.68 18.18 9.43
CA THR A 220 14.14 18.75 10.69
C THR A 220 13.29 18.29 11.87
N VAL A 221 13.96 17.71 12.88
CA VAL A 221 13.33 17.22 14.10
C VAL A 221 13.52 18.25 15.20
N ASP A 222 12.42 18.70 15.80
CA ASP A 222 12.43 19.51 17.01
C ASP A 222 12.29 18.58 18.23
N PHE A 223 13.38 18.36 18.94
CA PHE A 223 13.45 17.45 20.09
C PHE A 223 12.76 18.00 21.34
N ASP A 224 12.44 19.29 21.38
CA ASP A 224 11.77 19.94 22.49
C ASP A 224 10.23 19.91 22.32
N ASP A 225 9.73 19.80 21.08
CA ASP A 225 8.31 19.68 20.77
C ASP A 225 7.83 18.22 20.84
N ARG A 226 7.53 17.76 22.07
CA ARG A 226 7.04 16.39 22.33
C ARG A 226 5.60 16.13 21.86
N GLU A 227 4.86 17.17 21.54
CA GLU A 227 3.54 17.02 20.96
C GLU A 227 3.59 16.65 19.47
N ARG A 228 4.59 17.15 18.76
CA ARG A 228 4.78 16.90 17.33
C ARG A 228 5.79 15.82 17.02
N PHE A 229 6.78 15.60 17.87
CA PHE A 229 7.86 14.64 17.60
C PHE A 229 8.05 13.66 18.76
N LEU A 230 8.10 12.38 18.39
CA LEU A 230 8.54 11.30 19.26
C LEU A 230 9.78 10.67 18.62
N THR A 231 10.78 10.31 19.40
CA THR A 231 12.05 9.81 18.87
C THR A 231 12.63 8.69 19.71
N SER A 232 13.46 7.85 19.08
CA SER A 232 14.23 6.83 19.80
C SER A 232 15.18 7.46 20.81
N THR A 233 15.45 6.71 21.88
CA THR A 233 16.36 7.10 22.94
C THR A 233 17.78 7.29 22.41
N GLY A 234 18.38 8.45 22.71
CA GLY A 234 19.75 8.77 22.31
C GLY A 234 19.95 8.90 20.79
N LEU A 235 18.91 9.26 20.02
CA LEU A 235 18.94 9.34 18.56
C LEU A 235 20.10 10.20 18.04
N ARG A 236 20.28 11.40 18.59
CA ARG A 236 21.36 12.34 18.17
C ARG A 236 22.76 11.77 18.44
N GLU A 237 22.94 11.19 19.60
CA GLU A 237 24.20 10.56 20.01
C GLU A 237 24.54 9.35 19.13
N LYS A 238 23.54 8.52 18.84
CA LYS A 238 23.69 7.37 17.94
C LYS A 238 24.03 7.82 16.51
N ALA A 239 23.31 8.78 15.97
CA ALA A 239 23.58 9.35 14.63
C ALA A 239 24.98 9.96 14.52
N ARG A 240 25.45 10.66 15.56
CA ARG A 240 26.81 11.21 15.63
C ARG A 240 27.87 10.10 15.69
N ARG A 241 27.65 9.08 16.52
CA ARG A 241 28.57 7.93 16.64
C ARG A 241 28.72 7.19 15.31
N LEU A 242 27.62 7.06 14.55
CA LEU A 242 27.61 6.45 13.23
C LEU A 242 28.21 7.35 12.13
N GLY A 243 28.52 8.62 12.43
CA GLY A 243 29.05 9.57 11.45
C GLY A 243 28.01 10.13 10.49
N TYR A 244 26.72 10.01 10.75
CA TYR A 244 25.62 10.44 9.88
C TYR A 244 25.07 11.83 10.24
N TRP A 245 25.56 12.43 11.32
CA TRP A 245 25.28 13.79 11.73
C TRP A 245 26.50 14.39 12.45
N ASP A 246 26.86 15.63 12.10
CA ASP A 246 28.05 16.33 12.65
C ASP A 246 27.79 17.03 13.99
N GLY A 247 26.53 17.16 14.40
CA GLY A 247 26.11 17.84 15.62
C GLY A 247 25.98 19.35 15.50
N LYS A 248 26.13 19.95 14.31
CA LYS A 248 26.11 21.41 14.06
C LYS A 248 24.90 21.80 13.21
N GLU A 249 24.69 21.08 12.09
CA GLU A 249 23.56 21.32 11.21
C GLU A 249 22.23 20.90 11.87
N PRO A 250 21.09 21.49 11.48
CA PRO A 250 19.79 21.00 11.90
C PRO A 250 19.67 19.48 11.69
N PHE A 251 19.20 18.77 12.69
CA PHE A 251 19.05 17.31 12.60
C PHE A 251 17.93 16.96 11.64
N LYS A 252 18.28 16.42 10.47
CA LYS A 252 17.36 15.91 9.46
C LYS A 252 17.39 14.39 9.46
N PHE A 253 16.27 13.75 9.85
CA PHE A 253 16.26 12.31 10.03
C PHE A 253 16.44 11.54 8.72
N TRP A 254 15.87 12.02 7.61
CA TRP A 254 16.06 11.39 6.31
C TRP A 254 17.54 11.29 5.89
N LYS A 255 18.38 12.25 6.28
CA LYS A 255 19.83 12.20 6.00
C LYS A 255 20.55 11.11 6.79
N VAL A 256 20.07 10.80 7.98
CA VAL A 256 20.59 9.69 8.80
C VAL A 256 20.27 8.37 8.12
N ILE A 257 19.06 8.21 7.59
CA ILE A 257 18.61 6.98 6.95
C ILE A 257 19.22 6.82 5.55
N ASN A 258 19.11 7.81 4.68
CA ASN A 258 19.32 7.64 3.23
C ASN A 258 20.64 8.25 2.71
N GLY A 259 21.29 9.11 3.47
CA GLY A 259 22.44 9.90 3.00
C GLY A 259 22.02 11.19 2.28
N ALA A 260 22.93 12.13 2.25
CA ALA A 260 22.65 13.49 1.77
C ALA A 260 22.63 13.62 0.23
N GLU A 261 23.14 12.62 -0.48
CA GLU A 261 23.24 12.58 -1.95
C GLU A 261 21.91 12.22 -2.65
N ASN A 262 20.95 11.65 -1.92
CA ASN A 262 19.66 11.24 -2.47
C ASN A 262 18.57 12.24 -2.08
N LYS A 263 17.66 12.53 -3.00
CA LYS A 263 16.46 13.34 -2.68
C LYS A 263 15.53 12.57 -1.75
N PRO A 264 14.93 13.23 -0.74
CA PRO A 264 14.00 12.57 0.18
C PRO A 264 12.56 12.53 -0.38
N TYR A 265 12.40 12.27 -1.66
CA TYR A 265 11.09 12.10 -2.30
C TYR A 265 11.21 11.47 -3.69
N THR A 266 10.11 10.91 -4.17
CA THR A 266 9.96 10.35 -5.52
C THR A 266 8.96 11.16 -6.34
N ILE A 267 8.79 10.80 -7.61
CA ILE A 267 7.71 11.35 -8.46
C ILE A 267 6.32 11.10 -7.84
N ARG A 268 6.12 10.01 -7.12
CA ARG A 268 4.84 9.68 -6.48
C ARG A 268 4.51 10.67 -5.36
N ASP A 269 5.49 10.99 -4.50
CA ASP A 269 5.35 12.01 -3.46
C ASP A 269 5.03 13.37 -4.07
N PHE A 270 5.80 13.78 -5.07
CA PHE A 270 5.57 15.03 -5.79
C PHE A 270 4.16 15.09 -6.38
N PHE A 271 3.77 14.06 -7.12
CA PHE A 271 2.49 14.05 -7.84
C PHE A 271 1.30 14.15 -6.88
N VAL A 272 1.32 13.40 -5.77
CA VAL A 272 0.27 13.43 -4.75
C VAL A 272 0.19 14.82 -4.11
N LEU A 273 1.31 15.36 -3.63
CA LEU A 273 1.32 16.67 -2.94
C LEU A 273 0.92 17.80 -3.89
N ASN A 274 1.43 17.80 -5.13
CA ASN A 274 1.10 18.81 -6.12
C ASN A 274 -0.35 18.72 -6.60
N THR A 275 -0.94 17.52 -6.64
CA THR A 275 -2.36 17.33 -6.96
C THR A 275 -3.27 17.82 -5.83
N MET A 276 -2.88 17.61 -4.57
CA MET A 276 -3.65 18.04 -3.40
C MET A 276 -3.54 19.53 -3.12
N ALA A 277 -2.38 20.13 -3.39
CA ALA A 277 -2.10 21.54 -3.11
C ALA A 277 -1.39 22.24 -4.31
N PRO A 278 -2.04 22.35 -5.49
CA PRO A 278 -1.45 22.96 -6.68
C PRO A 278 -1.06 24.44 -6.47
N SER A 279 -1.67 25.13 -5.52
CA SER A 279 -1.31 26.52 -5.18
C SER A 279 0.13 26.68 -4.70
N LEU A 280 0.73 25.61 -4.15
CA LEU A 280 2.12 25.61 -3.69
C LEU A 280 3.14 25.59 -4.82
N LYS A 281 2.72 25.23 -6.06
CA LYS A 281 3.58 25.18 -7.26
C LYS A 281 4.87 24.38 -7.00
N LEU A 282 4.72 23.20 -6.41
CA LEU A 282 5.84 22.30 -6.16
C LEU A 282 6.50 21.88 -7.48
N THR A 283 7.81 21.63 -7.48
CA THR A 283 8.56 21.19 -8.66
C THR A 283 9.52 20.04 -8.32
N MET A 284 9.84 19.21 -9.32
CA MET A 284 10.73 18.05 -9.16
C MET A 284 12.21 18.40 -8.98
N ASP A 285 12.61 19.67 -9.12
CA ASP A 285 13.97 20.14 -8.90
C ASP A 285 14.24 20.63 -7.48
N MET A 286 13.21 20.76 -6.63
CA MET A 286 13.38 21.10 -5.22
C MET A 286 14.32 20.12 -4.50
N ASP A 287 15.09 20.57 -3.54
CA ASP A 287 15.96 19.71 -2.71
C ASP A 287 15.14 18.82 -1.78
N GLU A 288 14.04 19.35 -1.24
CA GLU A 288 13.09 18.66 -0.36
C GLU A 288 11.67 19.11 -0.69
N LEU A 289 10.71 18.20 -0.58
CA LEU A 289 9.30 18.55 -0.56
C LEU A 289 8.80 18.61 0.89
N PRO A 290 7.77 19.41 1.20
CA PRO A 290 7.16 19.40 2.52
C PRO A 290 6.67 17.97 2.86
N LEU A 291 6.83 17.53 4.12
CA LEU A 291 6.34 16.24 4.58
C LEU A 291 4.82 16.13 4.43
N SER A 292 4.12 17.22 4.67
CA SER A 292 2.67 17.31 4.53
C SER A 292 2.26 18.70 4.04
N VAL A 293 1.12 18.80 3.39
CA VAL A 293 0.58 20.05 2.84
C VAL A 293 -0.88 20.22 3.26
N LYS A 294 -1.30 21.46 3.45
CA LYS A 294 -2.72 21.78 3.53
C LYS A 294 -3.30 21.72 2.12
N PRO A 295 -4.29 20.85 1.87
CA PRO A 295 -4.87 20.74 0.54
C PRO A 295 -5.67 21.99 0.17
N ASP A 296 -5.69 22.35 -1.11
CA ASP A 296 -6.42 23.54 -1.61
C ASP A 296 -7.95 23.38 -1.48
N ARG A 297 -8.44 22.16 -1.36
CA ARG A 297 -9.84 21.82 -1.08
C ARG A 297 -9.93 20.60 -0.15
N PRO A 298 -11.03 20.43 0.60
CA PRO A 298 -11.22 19.23 1.38
C PRO A 298 -11.11 17.95 0.55
N VAL A 299 -10.49 16.93 1.10
CA VAL A 299 -10.18 15.66 0.46
C VAL A 299 -11.32 14.67 0.68
N ALA A 300 -11.88 14.14 -0.39
CA ALA A 300 -12.84 13.05 -0.33
C ALA A 300 -12.11 11.69 -0.33
N LEU A 301 -12.78 10.64 0.17
CA LEU A 301 -12.29 9.25 0.05
C LEU A 301 -11.93 8.92 -1.41
N THR A 302 -12.77 9.35 -2.34
CA THR A 302 -12.59 9.15 -3.79
C THR A 302 -11.36 9.85 -4.36
N ASP A 303 -10.86 10.91 -3.74
CA ASP A 303 -9.59 11.54 -4.16
C ASP A 303 -8.41 10.61 -3.84
N VAL A 304 -8.43 9.98 -2.66
CA VAL A 304 -7.37 9.04 -2.26
C VAL A 304 -7.43 7.77 -3.12
N THR A 305 -8.64 7.18 -3.32
CA THR A 305 -8.78 5.98 -4.16
C THR A 305 -8.35 6.25 -5.61
N ARG A 306 -8.67 7.44 -6.15
CA ARG A 306 -8.24 7.87 -7.49
C ARG A 306 -6.71 8.00 -7.57
N LEU A 307 -6.07 8.61 -6.59
CA LEU A 307 -4.61 8.74 -6.58
C LEU A 307 -3.89 7.40 -6.44
N LEU A 308 -4.46 6.43 -5.71
CA LEU A 308 -3.89 5.08 -5.67
C LEU A 308 -4.01 4.35 -7.02
N ARG A 309 -4.89 4.78 -7.93
CA ARG A 309 -5.02 4.28 -9.30
C ARG A 309 -4.14 5.01 -10.32
N GLU A 310 -3.39 6.02 -9.89
CA GLU A 310 -2.71 6.97 -10.77
C GLU A 310 -1.60 6.34 -11.61
N THR A 311 -1.64 6.61 -12.90
CA THR A 311 -0.65 6.19 -13.92
C THR A 311 -0.04 7.37 -14.66
N TYR A 312 -0.37 8.61 -14.25
CA TYR A 312 0.04 9.89 -14.84
C TYR A 312 -0.49 10.13 -16.25
N GLU A 313 -1.49 9.35 -16.70
CA GLU A 313 -2.08 9.49 -18.03
C GLU A 313 -2.65 10.92 -18.23
N GLY A 314 -2.37 11.52 -19.40
CA GLY A 314 -2.78 12.87 -19.72
C GLY A 314 -1.89 13.98 -19.13
N THR A 315 -0.80 13.63 -18.43
CA THR A 315 0.18 14.58 -17.88
C THR A 315 1.49 14.58 -18.69
N GLU A 316 2.45 15.41 -18.29
CA GLU A 316 3.79 15.38 -18.88
C GLU A 316 4.53 14.07 -18.63
N TYR A 317 4.17 13.32 -17.57
CA TYR A 317 4.73 12.03 -17.17
C TYR A 317 4.04 10.82 -17.83
N ASP A 318 3.06 11.04 -18.70
CA ASP A 318 2.34 9.99 -19.41
C ASP A 318 3.27 9.22 -20.37
N MET A 319 3.57 7.97 -20.04
CA MET A 319 4.40 7.09 -20.88
C MET A 319 3.72 6.71 -22.19
N THR A 320 2.42 6.88 -22.30
CA THR A 320 1.60 6.45 -23.47
C THR A 320 1.19 7.61 -24.37
N LYS A 321 1.57 8.86 -24.05
CA LYS A 321 1.11 10.07 -24.75
C LYS A 321 1.38 10.06 -26.27
N ASP A 322 2.47 9.43 -26.69
CA ASP A 322 2.89 9.37 -28.09
C ASP A 322 2.59 8.02 -28.77
N MET A 323 1.83 7.14 -28.11
CA MET A 323 1.42 5.84 -28.66
C MET A 323 0.16 6.01 -29.53
N MET A 324 0.31 6.74 -30.62
CA MET A 324 -0.79 7.07 -31.53
C MET A 324 -0.72 6.18 -32.80
N VAL A 325 -1.88 5.85 -33.34
CA VAL A 325 -2.05 5.15 -34.61
C VAL A 325 -2.84 6.05 -35.54
N THR A 326 -2.40 6.15 -36.79
CA THR A 326 -3.15 6.83 -37.86
C THR A 326 -3.61 5.80 -38.87
N GLU A 327 -4.91 5.74 -39.12
CA GLU A 327 -5.53 4.86 -40.11
C GLU A 327 -6.45 5.67 -41.01
N THR A 328 -6.51 5.26 -42.27
CA THR A 328 -7.49 5.81 -43.22
C THR A 328 -8.80 5.05 -43.05
N LEU A 329 -9.79 5.69 -42.46
CA LEU A 329 -11.12 5.15 -42.22
C LEU A 329 -12.11 5.71 -43.20
N LYS A 330 -13.14 4.93 -43.55
CA LYS A 330 -14.27 5.38 -44.36
C LYS A 330 -15.39 5.89 -43.46
N ASP A 331 -15.89 7.06 -43.72
CA ASP A 331 -17.08 7.60 -43.06
C ASP A 331 -18.36 6.89 -43.55
N GLU A 332 -19.52 7.28 -42.99
CA GLU A 332 -20.83 6.71 -43.34
C GLU A 332 -21.19 6.93 -44.82
N ASN A 333 -20.55 7.88 -45.49
CA ASN A 333 -20.75 8.20 -46.91
C ASN A 333 -19.69 7.55 -47.82
N GLY A 334 -18.76 6.77 -47.26
CA GLY A 334 -17.70 6.08 -47.97
C GLY A 334 -16.48 6.97 -48.28
N ALA A 335 -16.42 8.21 -47.80
CA ALA A 335 -15.26 9.08 -47.96
C ALA A 335 -14.12 8.66 -47.04
N GLU A 336 -12.93 8.57 -47.58
CA GLU A 336 -11.71 8.20 -46.84
C GLU A 336 -11.21 9.42 -46.06
N ARG A 337 -10.90 9.18 -44.76
CA ARG A 337 -10.37 10.18 -43.85
C ARG A 337 -9.30 9.57 -42.95
N ASP A 338 -8.15 10.22 -42.91
CA ASP A 338 -7.13 9.85 -41.91
C ASP A 338 -7.60 10.22 -40.50
N THR A 339 -7.63 9.22 -39.63
CA THR A 339 -8.03 9.35 -38.24
C THR A 339 -6.88 8.91 -37.36
N THR A 340 -6.46 9.79 -36.45
CA THR A 340 -5.41 9.52 -35.46
C THR A 340 -6.05 9.32 -34.09
N TYR A 341 -5.70 8.20 -33.44
CA TYR A 341 -6.21 7.86 -32.12
C TYR A 341 -5.13 7.15 -31.28
N LYS A 342 -5.33 7.11 -29.96
CA LYS A 342 -4.42 6.38 -29.05
C LYS A 342 -4.52 4.88 -29.34
N SER A 343 -3.38 4.21 -29.52
CA SER A 343 -3.35 2.78 -29.81
C SER A 343 -4.06 1.98 -28.71
N PRO A 344 -4.95 1.04 -29.05
CA PRO A 344 -5.54 0.14 -28.05
C PRO A 344 -4.51 -0.70 -27.28
N LEU A 345 -3.30 -0.85 -27.82
CA LEU A 345 -2.19 -1.55 -27.17
C LEU A 345 -1.40 -0.66 -26.20
N ALA A 346 -1.66 0.65 -26.18
CA ALA A 346 -1.02 1.57 -25.26
C ALA A 346 -1.42 1.23 -23.81
N GLN A 347 -0.43 0.96 -22.96
CA GLN A 347 -0.62 0.67 -21.54
C GLN A 347 0.46 1.32 -20.69
N ASN A 348 0.13 1.74 -19.48
CA ASN A 348 1.04 2.45 -18.59
C ASN A 348 1.99 1.52 -17.79
N TRP A 349 1.81 0.21 -17.90
CA TRP A 349 2.58 -0.81 -17.15
C TRP A 349 3.54 -1.61 -18.03
N MET A 350 4.25 -0.91 -18.91
CA MET A 350 5.18 -1.53 -19.84
C MET A 350 6.37 -2.16 -19.13
N THR A 351 6.73 -3.37 -19.56
CA THR A 351 7.97 -4.03 -19.12
C THR A 351 9.20 -3.27 -19.63
N LYS A 352 10.35 -3.48 -18.99
CA LYS A 352 11.63 -2.92 -19.45
C LYS A 352 11.93 -3.32 -20.91
N ASP A 353 11.68 -4.57 -21.28
CA ASP A 353 11.91 -5.05 -22.63
C ASP A 353 10.99 -4.41 -23.66
N MET A 354 9.71 -4.23 -23.32
CA MET A 354 8.77 -3.50 -24.16
C MET A 354 9.19 -2.04 -24.37
N LEU A 355 9.59 -1.35 -23.30
CA LEU A 355 10.12 0.02 -23.38
C LEU A 355 11.38 0.09 -24.25
N ASN A 356 12.32 -0.86 -24.07
CA ASN A 356 13.54 -0.94 -24.87
C ASN A 356 13.21 -1.16 -26.35
N PHE A 357 12.28 -2.08 -26.65
CA PHE A 357 11.84 -2.35 -28.02
C PHE A 357 11.21 -1.10 -28.66
N LEU A 358 10.30 -0.44 -27.97
CA LEU A 358 9.66 0.78 -28.45
C LEU A 358 10.66 1.92 -28.65
N ASN A 359 11.58 2.11 -27.71
CA ASN A 359 12.61 3.15 -27.80
C ASN A 359 13.63 2.89 -28.92
N ALA A 360 13.89 1.63 -29.28
CA ALA A 360 14.73 1.30 -30.43
C ALA A 360 14.14 1.73 -31.78
N GLN A 361 12.81 1.95 -31.84
CA GLN A 361 12.10 2.42 -33.04
C GLN A 361 11.85 3.94 -33.03
N ARG A 362 12.28 4.65 -31.99
CA ARG A 362 12.05 6.10 -31.82
C ARG A 362 13.33 6.91 -32.08
N PRO A 363 13.20 8.21 -32.38
CA PRO A 363 14.36 9.10 -32.40
C PRO A 363 15.06 9.10 -31.03
N GLN A 364 16.40 9.08 -31.05
CA GLN A 364 17.23 8.99 -29.82
C GLN A 364 17.01 10.17 -28.84
N ASP A 365 16.60 11.32 -29.34
CA ASP A 365 16.31 12.52 -28.57
C ASP A 365 14.87 12.54 -27.96
N LYS A 366 14.04 11.55 -28.30
CA LYS A 366 12.64 11.45 -27.84
C LYS A 366 12.28 10.06 -27.30
N PRO A 367 13.05 9.49 -26.37
CA PRO A 367 12.71 8.20 -25.80
C PRO A 367 11.50 8.34 -24.86
N ILE A 368 10.74 7.26 -24.72
CA ILE A 368 9.74 7.13 -23.66
C ILE A 368 10.49 6.99 -22.34
N GLN A 369 10.32 7.95 -21.45
CA GLN A 369 10.91 7.93 -20.11
C GLN A 369 10.09 7.02 -19.20
N LYS A 370 10.74 6.00 -18.63
CA LYS A 370 10.07 5.12 -17.65
C LYS A 370 9.69 5.92 -16.41
N GLN A 371 8.43 5.85 -16.04
CA GLN A 371 7.91 6.42 -14.79
C GLN A 371 7.48 5.31 -13.83
N ARG A 372 7.75 5.49 -12.54
CA ARG A 372 7.18 4.65 -11.49
C ARG A 372 5.80 5.20 -11.14
N THR A 373 4.76 4.60 -11.72
CA THR A 373 3.36 4.95 -11.45
C THR A 373 2.95 4.54 -10.03
N ILE A 374 1.90 5.13 -9.47
CA ILE A 374 1.36 4.71 -8.18
C ILE A 374 0.68 3.34 -8.32
N SER A 375 -0.20 3.22 -9.30
CA SER A 375 -0.81 1.94 -9.68
C SER A 375 0.15 1.10 -10.48
N VAL A 376 0.39 -0.15 -10.08
CA VAL A 376 1.28 -1.10 -10.76
C VAL A 376 0.70 -2.50 -10.81
N VAL A 377 1.09 -3.25 -11.86
CA VAL A 377 0.58 -4.61 -12.09
C VAL A 377 1.12 -5.66 -11.11
N TRP A 378 2.21 -5.39 -10.42
CA TRP A 378 2.76 -6.27 -9.39
C TRP A 378 2.29 -5.92 -7.97
N CYS A 379 1.32 -5.03 -7.82
CA CYS A 379 0.66 -4.80 -6.55
C CYS A 379 -0.03 -6.09 -6.07
N ALA A 380 0.19 -6.47 -4.83
CA ALA A 380 -0.48 -7.61 -4.21
C ALA A 380 -1.89 -7.22 -3.76
N TYR A 381 -1.98 -6.10 -3.05
CA TYR A 381 -3.23 -5.49 -2.59
C TYR A 381 -3.04 -4.00 -2.31
N SER A 382 -4.14 -3.30 -2.16
CA SER A 382 -4.16 -1.93 -1.65
C SER A 382 -5.38 -1.69 -0.77
N PHE A 383 -5.30 -0.69 0.10
CA PHE A 383 -6.45 -0.30 0.91
C PHE A 383 -6.49 1.20 1.20
N VAL A 384 -7.67 1.68 1.59
CA VAL A 384 -7.89 3.00 2.20
C VAL A 384 -8.70 2.79 3.47
N ALA A 385 -8.15 3.13 4.62
CA ALA A 385 -8.83 3.04 5.91
C ALA A 385 -9.35 4.41 6.32
N GLN A 386 -10.63 4.47 6.70
CA GLN A 386 -11.28 5.63 7.31
C GLN A 386 -11.51 5.37 8.80
N CYS A 387 -11.10 6.32 9.65
CA CYS A 387 -11.32 6.33 11.08
C CYS A 387 -12.25 7.50 11.43
N ARG A 388 -13.42 7.22 12.03
CA ARG A 388 -14.51 8.18 12.19
C ARG A 388 -15.00 8.22 13.63
N ASP A 389 -14.86 9.37 14.31
CA ASP A 389 -15.15 9.54 15.75
C ASP A 389 -16.64 9.67 16.07
N TRP A 390 -17.48 9.99 15.09
CA TRP A 390 -18.93 10.15 15.27
C TRP A 390 -19.74 8.85 15.19
N LEU A 391 -19.09 7.73 14.96
CA LEU A 391 -19.69 6.40 14.90
C LEU A 391 -19.08 5.47 15.95
N PRO A 392 -19.85 4.48 16.46
CA PRO A 392 -19.27 3.42 17.29
C PRO A 392 -18.11 2.72 16.59
N ASP A 393 -17.10 2.31 17.33
CA ASP A 393 -15.85 1.77 16.76
C ASP A 393 -16.08 0.63 15.75
N ALA A 394 -16.99 -0.29 16.05
CA ALA A 394 -17.31 -1.40 15.16
C ALA A 394 -17.83 -0.97 13.77
N VAL A 395 -18.39 0.23 13.66
CA VAL A 395 -19.01 0.79 12.44
C VAL A 395 -18.13 1.89 11.85
N GLY A 396 -17.49 2.69 12.70
CA GLY A 396 -16.73 3.88 12.30
C GLY A 396 -15.45 3.57 11.53
N GLY A 397 -14.79 2.47 11.83
CA GLY A 397 -13.62 2.00 11.08
C GLY A 397 -14.03 1.21 9.85
N VAL A 398 -13.61 1.66 8.66
CA VAL A 398 -13.82 0.94 7.39
C VAL A 398 -12.52 0.90 6.61
N CYS A 399 -12.06 -0.30 6.29
CA CYS A 399 -10.94 -0.56 5.39
C CYS A 399 -11.50 -0.91 3.99
N TRP A 400 -11.33 -0.02 3.03
CA TRP A 400 -11.68 -0.22 1.63
C TRP A 400 -10.56 -1.00 0.95
N TRP A 401 -10.71 -2.30 0.91
CA TRP A 401 -9.69 -3.24 0.43
C TRP A 401 -9.81 -3.52 -1.06
N SER A 402 -8.69 -3.71 -1.73
CA SER A 402 -8.61 -4.10 -3.15
C SER A 402 -7.47 -5.09 -3.35
N GLU A 403 -7.74 -6.21 -3.97
CA GLU A 403 -6.74 -7.19 -4.40
C GLU A 403 -6.13 -6.78 -5.75
N ASP A 404 -4.87 -7.16 -6.00
CA ASP A 404 -4.16 -6.91 -7.26
C ASP A 404 -3.98 -5.41 -7.55
N ASN A 405 -3.76 -5.05 -8.81
CA ASN A 405 -3.55 -3.68 -9.27
C ASN A 405 -4.72 -2.75 -8.90
N PRO A 406 -4.50 -1.70 -8.10
CA PRO A 406 -5.58 -0.79 -7.69
C PRO A 406 -6.24 -0.04 -8.85
N GLY A 407 -5.55 0.08 -10.01
CA GLY A 407 -6.11 0.68 -11.23
C GLY A 407 -7.12 -0.20 -11.95
N GLU A 408 -7.17 -1.49 -11.63
CA GLU A 408 -7.96 -2.49 -12.33
C GLU A 408 -8.90 -3.28 -11.43
N SER A 409 -8.88 -3.03 -10.12
CA SER A 409 -9.63 -3.83 -9.14
C SER A 409 -10.56 -2.97 -8.29
N PRO A 410 -11.75 -3.49 -7.91
CA PRO A 410 -12.72 -2.75 -7.11
C PRO A 410 -12.26 -2.70 -5.65
N ARG A 411 -12.81 -1.76 -4.89
CA ARG A 411 -12.65 -1.71 -3.44
C ARG A 411 -13.86 -2.30 -2.75
N VAL A 412 -13.60 -3.14 -1.75
CA VAL A 412 -14.64 -3.79 -0.94
C VAL A 412 -14.55 -3.28 0.50
N PRO A 413 -15.67 -3.00 1.18
CA PRO A 413 -15.66 -2.48 2.55
C PRO A 413 -15.44 -3.61 3.55
N LEU A 414 -14.41 -3.48 4.40
CA LEU A 414 -14.13 -4.33 5.55
C LEU A 414 -14.27 -3.48 6.82
N PHE A 415 -15.21 -3.83 7.70
CA PHE A 415 -15.48 -3.05 8.90
C PHE A 415 -14.59 -3.46 10.07
N ALA A 416 -14.26 -2.50 10.93
CA ALA A 416 -13.55 -2.75 12.19
C ALA A 416 -14.30 -3.75 13.11
N GLY A 417 -15.62 -3.79 13.02
CA GLY A 417 -16.48 -4.69 13.79
C GLY A 417 -16.81 -6.03 13.12
N GLN A 418 -16.34 -6.29 11.88
CA GLN A 418 -16.57 -7.60 11.26
C GLN A 418 -15.73 -8.70 11.92
N THR A 419 -16.18 -9.94 11.81
CA THR A 419 -15.59 -11.07 12.55
C THR A 419 -14.93 -12.12 11.67
N ASP A 420 -15.11 -12.06 10.35
CA ASP A 420 -14.55 -13.03 9.42
C ASP A 420 -14.41 -12.43 8.02
N VAL A 421 -13.68 -13.12 7.13
CA VAL A 421 -13.53 -12.84 5.70
C VAL A 421 -13.86 -14.09 4.89
N PRO A 422 -14.29 -13.99 3.61
CA PRO A 422 -14.56 -15.16 2.77
C PRO A 422 -13.34 -16.08 2.64
N GLU A 423 -13.57 -17.39 2.50
CA GLU A 423 -12.51 -18.41 2.39
C GLU A 423 -11.51 -18.10 1.27
N SER A 424 -11.96 -17.53 0.15
CA SER A 424 -11.08 -17.15 -0.96
C SER A 424 -10.09 -16.01 -0.60
N PHE A 425 -10.36 -15.24 0.44
CA PHE A 425 -9.45 -14.21 0.98
C PHE A 425 -8.47 -14.77 2.03
N LYS A 426 -8.64 -16.03 2.47
CA LYS A 426 -7.73 -16.72 3.40
C LYS A 426 -6.60 -17.48 2.69
N VAL A 427 -6.54 -17.41 1.36
CA VAL A 427 -5.54 -18.05 0.50
C VAL A 427 -5.04 -17.03 -0.52
N CYS A 428 -3.73 -16.92 -0.75
CA CYS A 428 -3.21 -15.93 -1.69
C CYS A 428 -2.63 -16.49 -3.00
N GLY A 429 -1.86 -17.55 -2.95
CA GLY A 429 -1.25 -18.11 -4.15
C GLY A 429 -0.25 -17.17 -4.85
N HIS A 430 0.49 -16.32 -4.12
CA HIS A 430 1.46 -15.41 -4.75
C HIS A 430 2.65 -16.15 -5.38
N LYS A 431 2.99 -17.34 -4.87
CA LYS A 431 4.08 -18.18 -5.40
C LYS A 431 3.67 -18.98 -6.63
N HIS A 432 2.39 -19.26 -6.80
CA HIS A 432 1.83 -20.02 -7.91
C HIS A 432 0.33 -19.75 -8.09
N TYR A 433 -0.20 -20.14 -9.23
CA TYR A 433 -1.62 -19.99 -9.52
C TYR A 433 -2.50 -20.83 -8.57
N ARG A 434 -3.49 -20.19 -7.95
CA ARG A 434 -4.47 -20.79 -7.04
C ARG A 434 -5.89 -20.34 -7.45
N PRO A 435 -6.71 -21.23 -8.06
CA PRO A 435 -8.06 -20.86 -8.49
C PRO A 435 -9.04 -20.58 -7.35
N ASP A 436 -8.70 -21.02 -6.12
CA ASP A 436 -9.46 -20.80 -4.89
C ASP A 436 -9.10 -19.48 -4.18
N ALA A 437 -8.06 -18.76 -4.62
CA ALA A 437 -7.69 -17.46 -4.08
C ALA A 437 -8.40 -16.31 -4.78
N ALA A 438 -8.96 -15.35 -4.01
CA ALA A 438 -9.61 -14.14 -4.54
C ALA A 438 -8.67 -13.34 -5.44
N LEU A 439 -7.41 -13.19 -5.04
CA LEU A 439 -6.36 -12.55 -5.85
C LEU A 439 -6.40 -13.01 -7.31
N TRP A 440 -6.48 -14.33 -7.55
CA TRP A 440 -6.39 -14.87 -8.90
C TRP A 440 -7.66 -14.66 -9.72
N THR A 441 -8.82 -14.46 -9.09
CA THR A 441 -10.03 -14.02 -9.78
C THR A 441 -9.84 -12.62 -10.38
N TYR A 442 -9.33 -11.66 -9.60
CA TYR A 442 -9.06 -10.32 -10.11
C TYR A 442 -7.88 -10.31 -11.08
N ARG A 443 -6.75 -10.90 -10.71
CA ARG A 443 -5.50 -10.87 -11.47
C ARG A 443 -5.64 -11.46 -12.88
N ARG A 444 -6.35 -12.58 -13.05
CA ARG A 444 -6.56 -13.18 -14.39
C ARG A 444 -7.31 -12.24 -15.31
N THR A 445 -8.42 -11.69 -14.83
CA THR A 445 -9.23 -10.73 -15.58
C THR A 445 -8.43 -9.50 -15.95
N ASN A 446 -7.71 -8.91 -14.98
CA ASN A 446 -6.91 -7.72 -15.17
C ASN A 446 -5.77 -7.96 -16.18
N ARG A 447 -5.04 -9.07 -16.08
CA ARG A 447 -3.95 -9.41 -17.04
C ARG A 447 -4.49 -9.66 -18.44
N LEU A 448 -5.68 -10.27 -18.54
CA LEU A 448 -6.32 -10.46 -19.84
C LEU A 448 -6.77 -9.13 -20.46
N ALA A 449 -7.28 -8.21 -19.66
CA ALA A 449 -7.63 -6.85 -20.13
C ALA A 449 -6.42 -6.06 -20.65
N GLN A 450 -5.22 -6.26 -20.04
CA GLN A 450 -3.98 -5.59 -20.44
C GLN A 450 -3.44 -6.06 -21.80
N VAL A 451 -3.89 -7.17 -22.33
CA VAL A 451 -3.49 -7.64 -23.67
C VAL A 451 -3.82 -6.59 -24.73
N SER A 452 -4.93 -5.88 -24.56
CA SER A 452 -5.28 -4.69 -25.33
C SER A 452 -6.00 -3.70 -24.41
N TRP A 453 -5.21 -2.93 -23.66
CA TRP A 453 -5.72 -2.10 -22.56
C TRP A 453 -6.79 -1.10 -23.00
N GLY A 454 -6.63 -0.47 -24.17
CA GLY A 454 -7.63 0.46 -24.69
C GLY A 454 -9.01 -0.16 -24.89
N HIS A 455 -9.08 -1.47 -25.12
CA HIS A 455 -10.35 -2.20 -25.17
C HIS A 455 -10.74 -2.77 -23.80
N GLY A 456 -9.79 -3.34 -23.06
CA GLY A 456 -10.04 -3.96 -21.75
C GLY A 456 -10.53 -2.96 -20.70
N ARG A 457 -9.97 -1.74 -20.70
CA ARG A 457 -10.36 -0.66 -19.78
C ARG A 457 -11.83 -0.25 -19.90
N GLN A 458 -12.45 -0.44 -21.09
CA GLN A 458 -13.86 -0.15 -21.31
C GLN A 458 -14.80 -1.06 -20.50
N LEU A 459 -14.31 -2.22 -20.07
CA LEU A 459 -15.03 -3.11 -19.15
C LEU A 459 -14.60 -2.86 -17.70
N ILE A 460 -13.29 -2.78 -17.45
CA ILE A 460 -12.72 -2.70 -16.09
C ILE A 460 -13.07 -1.39 -15.40
N GLU A 461 -12.78 -0.22 -16.03
CA GLU A 461 -12.96 1.08 -15.37
C GLU A 461 -14.40 1.36 -14.96
N PRO A 462 -15.42 1.16 -15.79
CA PRO A 462 -16.82 1.35 -15.38
C PRO A 462 -17.23 0.40 -14.24
N ALA A 463 -16.75 -0.85 -14.25
CA ALA A 463 -17.04 -1.81 -13.18
C ALA A 463 -16.42 -1.36 -11.85
N VAL A 464 -15.15 -0.94 -11.83
CA VAL A 464 -14.49 -0.39 -10.64
C VAL A 464 -15.27 0.79 -10.08
N LEU A 465 -15.60 1.78 -10.92
CA LEU A 465 -16.34 2.98 -10.49
C LEU A 465 -17.76 2.63 -10.01
N SER A 466 -18.44 1.68 -10.65
CA SER A 466 -19.77 1.23 -10.25
C SER A 466 -19.77 0.62 -8.85
N PHE A 467 -18.77 -0.21 -8.51
CA PHE A 467 -18.66 -0.78 -7.16
C PHE A 467 -18.27 0.27 -6.12
N GLU A 468 -17.40 1.22 -6.45
CA GLU A 468 -17.10 2.32 -5.52
C GLU A 468 -18.34 3.19 -5.26
N GLN A 469 -19.12 3.51 -6.30
CA GLN A 469 -20.39 4.24 -6.16
C GLN A 469 -21.40 3.44 -5.33
N LYS A 470 -21.56 2.14 -5.61
CA LYS A 470 -22.41 1.23 -4.83
C LYS A 470 -22.03 1.25 -3.35
N GLY A 471 -20.73 1.16 -3.04
CA GLY A 471 -20.24 1.25 -1.67
C GLY A 471 -20.60 2.58 -1.01
N ALA A 472 -20.41 3.71 -1.71
CA ALA A 472 -20.76 5.04 -1.21
C ALA A 472 -22.26 5.20 -0.94
N ASP A 473 -23.11 4.66 -1.81
CA ASP A 473 -24.58 4.76 -1.70
C ASP A 473 -25.14 3.87 -0.59
N GLU A 474 -24.59 2.68 -0.41
CA GLU A 474 -25.09 1.68 0.55
C GLU A 474 -24.55 1.89 1.97
N LEU A 475 -23.33 2.42 2.12
CA LEU A 475 -22.66 2.56 3.42
C LEU A 475 -23.51 3.28 4.47
N PRO A 476 -24.17 4.43 4.20
CA PRO A 476 -24.97 5.12 5.20
C PRO A 476 -26.15 4.26 5.74
N LEU A 477 -26.76 3.44 4.89
CA LEU A 477 -27.86 2.55 5.26
C LEU A 477 -27.38 1.38 6.13
N VAL A 478 -26.22 0.82 5.77
CA VAL A 478 -25.57 -0.26 6.54
C VAL A 478 -25.18 0.23 7.91
N GLU A 479 -24.58 1.40 7.99
CA GLU A 479 -24.16 2.05 9.24
C GLU A 479 -25.35 2.36 10.14
N GLN A 480 -26.41 2.95 9.61
CA GLN A 480 -27.63 3.24 10.35
C GLN A 480 -28.20 1.99 11.02
N LYS A 481 -28.27 0.87 10.27
CA LYS A 481 -28.79 -0.40 10.80
C LYS A 481 -27.86 -1.01 11.84
N ALA A 482 -26.55 -1.01 11.62
CA ALA A 482 -25.59 -1.53 12.59
C ALA A 482 -25.59 -0.70 13.88
N VAL A 483 -25.64 0.63 13.79
CA VAL A 483 -25.75 1.54 14.94
C VAL A 483 -27.05 1.30 15.72
N ALA A 484 -28.16 1.07 15.03
CA ALA A 484 -29.45 0.75 15.69
C ALA A 484 -29.34 -0.54 16.52
N LEU A 485 -28.76 -1.60 15.96
CA LEU A 485 -28.52 -2.86 16.67
C LEU A 485 -27.62 -2.67 17.90
N LEU A 486 -26.53 -1.89 17.76
CA LEU A 486 -25.66 -1.57 18.90
C LEU A 486 -26.38 -0.81 20.02
N LYS A 487 -27.24 0.16 19.68
CA LYS A 487 -28.06 0.90 20.66
C LYS A 487 -29.08 0.01 21.39
N GLU A 488 -29.53 -1.08 20.75
CA GLU A 488 -30.39 -2.10 21.37
C GLU A 488 -29.59 -3.12 22.21
N GLY A 489 -28.27 -2.97 22.34
CA GLY A 489 -27.41 -3.92 23.06
C GLY A 489 -27.14 -5.24 22.28
N LYS A 490 -27.46 -5.29 21.00
CA LYS A 490 -27.32 -6.47 20.12
C LYS A 490 -25.98 -6.46 19.37
N GLU A 491 -24.89 -6.41 20.14
CA GLU A 491 -23.54 -6.27 19.54
C GLU A 491 -23.20 -7.40 18.57
N GLN A 492 -23.50 -8.65 18.93
CA GLN A 492 -23.21 -9.81 18.07
C GLN A 492 -24.00 -9.78 16.76
N GLU A 493 -25.27 -9.33 16.81
CA GLU A 493 -26.09 -9.18 15.61
C GLU A 493 -25.56 -8.06 14.72
N ALA A 494 -25.07 -6.96 15.28
CA ALA A 494 -24.47 -5.87 14.54
C ALA A 494 -23.18 -6.33 13.82
N LYS A 495 -22.29 -7.04 14.53
CA LYS A 495 -21.05 -7.60 13.94
C LYS A 495 -21.36 -8.63 12.84
N ALA A 496 -22.31 -9.51 13.06
CA ALA A 496 -22.76 -10.48 12.05
C ALA A 496 -23.37 -9.80 10.82
N TYR A 497 -24.12 -8.72 11.01
CA TYR A 497 -24.69 -7.94 9.92
C TYR A 497 -23.61 -7.26 9.07
N LEU A 498 -22.63 -6.61 9.68
CA LEU A 498 -21.49 -5.99 8.98
C LEU A 498 -20.67 -7.04 8.21
N THR A 499 -20.38 -8.19 8.85
CA THR A 499 -19.65 -9.30 8.22
C THR A 499 -20.39 -9.81 6.98
N ARG A 500 -21.72 -10.02 7.07
CA ARG A 500 -22.52 -10.48 5.94
C ARG A 500 -22.55 -9.48 4.81
N TYR A 501 -22.69 -8.18 5.11
CA TYR A 501 -22.65 -7.15 4.08
C TYR A 501 -21.32 -7.14 3.32
N SER A 502 -20.19 -7.22 4.04
CA SER A 502 -18.87 -7.33 3.42
C SER A 502 -18.77 -8.56 2.53
N PHE A 503 -19.28 -9.73 2.98
CA PHE A 503 -19.30 -10.96 2.18
C PHE A 503 -20.12 -10.81 0.90
N ASP A 504 -21.34 -10.30 1.01
CA ASP A 504 -22.24 -10.11 -0.13
C ASP A 504 -21.62 -9.15 -1.16
N PHE A 505 -20.96 -8.08 -0.69
CA PHE A 505 -20.25 -7.13 -1.54
C PHE A 505 -19.06 -7.79 -2.26
N ILE A 506 -18.23 -8.53 -1.52
CA ILE A 506 -17.07 -9.26 -2.07
C ILE A 506 -17.54 -10.27 -3.14
N TYR A 507 -18.55 -11.09 -2.84
CA TYR A 507 -19.06 -12.08 -3.80
C TYR A 507 -19.63 -11.42 -5.06
N ALA A 508 -20.24 -10.25 -4.94
CA ALA A 508 -20.70 -9.49 -6.10
C ALA A 508 -19.53 -9.03 -7.00
N THR A 509 -18.42 -8.54 -6.39
CA THR A 509 -17.23 -8.15 -7.16
C THR A 509 -16.56 -9.36 -7.81
N LEU A 510 -16.37 -10.46 -7.08
CA LEU A 510 -15.77 -11.69 -7.63
C LEU A 510 -16.55 -12.22 -8.84
N ARG A 511 -17.88 -12.24 -8.75
CA ARG A 511 -18.75 -12.66 -9.85
C ARG A 511 -18.59 -11.75 -11.07
N CYS A 512 -18.61 -10.44 -10.86
CA CYS A 512 -18.44 -9.48 -11.95
C CYS A 512 -17.09 -9.66 -12.68
N TRP A 513 -15.99 -9.89 -11.94
CA TRP A 513 -14.68 -10.15 -12.54
C TRP A 513 -14.62 -11.47 -13.30
N GLN A 514 -15.27 -12.52 -12.81
CA GLN A 514 -15.40 -13.80 -13.54
C GLN A 514 -16.21 -13.64 -14.83
N GLU A 515 -17.29 -12.87 -14.81
CA GLU A 515 -18.09 -12.57 -16.01
C GLU A 515 -17.30 -11.75 -17.03
N MET A 516 -16.55 -10.73 -16.58
CA MET A 516 -15.65 -9.96 -17.45
C MET A 516 -14.50 -10.80 -18.01
N GLU A 517 -13.94 -11.74 -17.23
CA GLU A 517 -12.93 -12.66 -17.74
C GLU A 517 -13.48 -13.48 -18.92
N ALA A 518 -14.68 -14.03 -18.79
CA ALA A 518 -15.33 -14.80 -19.86
C ALA A 518 -15.56 -13.95 -21.12
N GLU A 519 -15.97 -12.67 -20.96
CA GLU A 519 -16.14 -11.73 -22.07
C GLU A 519 -14.82 -11.40 -22.75
N LEU A 520 -13.76 -11.15 -21.98
CA LEU A 520 -12.42 -10.88 -22.51
C LEU A 520 -11.87 -12.09 -23.27
N TRP A 521 -12.08 -13.31 -22.78
CA TRP A 521 -11.73 -14.54 -23.50
C TRP A 521 -12.50 -14.67 -24.81
N HIS A 522 -13.79 -14.35 -24.81
CA HIS A 522 -14.58 -14.34 -26.05
C HIS A 522 -14.03 -13.33 -27.06
N LYS A 523 -13.63 -12.15 -26.59
CA LYS A 523 -13.11 -11.05 -27.41
C LYS A 523 -11.71 -11.37 -27.96
N PHE A 524 -10.80 -11.87 -27.13
CA PHE A 524 -9.38 -12.03 -27.45
C PHE A 524 -8.95 -13.48 -27.74
N GLY A 525 -9.76 -14.47 -27.42
CA GLY A 525 -9.41 -15.89 -27.55
C GLY A 525 -9.24 -16.39 -28.97
N ARG A 526 -9.59 -15.60 -29.99
CA ARG A 526 -9.38 -15.92 -31.41
C ARG A 526 -8.11 -15.28 -32.00
N GLY A 527 -7.30 -14.63 -31.17
CA GLY A 527 -6.16 -13.82 -31.56
C GLY A 527 -6.50 -12.33 -31.63
N PHE A 528 -5.48 -11.51 -31.82
CA PHE A 528 -5.54 -10.04 -31.81
C PHE A 528 -5.47 -9.48 -33.20
#